data_82293219ec6800623ccf86acc03e6e86
#
_entry.id   82293219ec6800623ccf86acc03e6e86
#
_cell.length_a   1.000
_cell.length_b   1.000
_cell.length_c   1.000
_cell.angle_alpha   90.00
_cell.angle_beta   90.00
_cell.angle_gamma   90.00
#
_symmetry.space_group_name_H-M   'P 1'
#
loop_
_entity.id
_entity.type
_entity.pdbx_description
1 polymer ?
#
loop_
_entity_poly.entity_id
_entity_poly.type
_entity_poly.pdbx_seq_one_letter_code
_entity_poly.pdbx_strand_id
1 'polypeptide(L)'
;NDLLEPFDEGAITNLSNIDDAYLGLAYDPENEYTVPYFGTINVALANRPMMDELGITVNTAEDLLNPALENNLLIFDDIESNITLALQGSGIDPVTTDLAALDTAKEYLLKLNTNLKSYSQIADERISITRGEVALAYIYSGDAIQAMRENSDLEVVMKQEQFPLTIDNLVILKGTKHKKEA
;
A
#
# COMPACT_ATOMS: atom_id res chain seq x y z
N ASN A 1 -18.37 11.65 -13.85
CA ASN A 1 -17.00 11.22 -14.13
C ASN A 1 -16.68 11.44 -15.61
N ASP A 2 -16.08 12.59 -15.97
CA ASP A 2 -15.94 13.02 -17.37
C ASP A 2 -14.96 12.18 -18.20
N LEU A 3 -14.20 11.28 -17.56
CA LEU A 3 -13.17 10.46 -18.21
C LEU A 3 -13.63 9.03 -18.48
N LEU A 4 -14.71 8.59 -17.84
CA LEU A 4 -15.18 7.21 -17.92
C LEU A 4 -16.45 7.08 -18.76
N GLU A 5 -16.60 5.93 -19.36
CA GLU A 5 -17.81 5.49 -20.09
C GLU A 5 -18.57 4.53 -19.19
N PRO A 6 -19.90 4.71 -18.99
CA PRO A 6 -20.67 3.74 -18.23
C PRO A 6 -20.74 2.40 -18.95
N PHE A 7 -20.84 1.32 -18.20
CA PHE A 7 -21.11 0.00 -18.77
C PHE A 7 -22.48 -0.03 -19.44
N ASP A 8 -22.62 -0.85 -20.48
CA ASP A 8 -23.94 -1.12 -21.04
C ASP A 8 -24.73 -1.99 -20.04
N GLU A 9 -26.04 -1.74 -19.94
CA GLU A 9 -26.91 -2.49 -19.01
C GLU A 9 -26.79 -4.00 -19.25
N GLY A 10 -26.50 -4.75 -18.19
CA GLY A 10 -26.33 -6.19 -18.23
C GLY A 10 -25.03 -6.68 -18.89
N ALA A 11 -24.09 -5.80 -19.25
CA ALA A 11 -22.81 -6.21 -19.84
C ALA A 11 -21.93 -7.00 -18.85
N ILE A 12 -21.93 -6.60 -17.58
CA ILE A 12 -21.14 -7.25 -16.53
C ILE A 12 -21.98 -8.32 -15.81
N THR A 13 -22.06 -9.49 -16.43
CA THR A 13 -22.93 -10.59 -15.95
C THR A 13 -22.47 -11.25 -14.65
N ASN A 14 -21.18 -11.11 -14.30
CA ASN A 14 -20.55 -11.74 -13.14
C ASN A 14 -20.34 -10.79 -11.96
N LEU A 15 -20.91 -9.58 -11.99
CA LEU A 15 -20.76 -8.60 -10.90
C LEU A 15 -21.24 -9.17 -9.56
N SER A 16 -22.26 -10.03 -9.59
CA SER A 16 -22.79 -10.73 -8.40
C SER A 16 -21.82 -11.74 -7.76
N ASN A 17 -20.68 -12.02 -8.38
CA ASN A 17 -19.64 -12.85 -7.80
C ASN A 17 -18.66 -12.04 -6.93
N ILE A 18 -18.75 -10.71 -6.96
CA ILE A 18 -17.95 -9.81 -6.14
C ILE A 18 -18.66 -9.65 -4.79
N ASP A 19 -17.89 -9.70 -3.71
CA ASP A 19 -18.42 -9.49 -2.36
C ASP A 19 -19.04 -8.09 -2.25
N ASP A 20 -20.23 -8.00 -1.67
CA ASP A 20 -20.98 -6.76 -1.49
C ASP A 20 -20.20 -5.67 -0.75
N ALA A 21 -19.23 -6.06 0.09
CA ALA A 21 -18.36 -5.12 0.78
C ALA A 21 -17.51 -4.25 -0.16
N TYR A 22 -17.31 -4.67 -1.41
CA TYR A 22 -16.52 -3.95 -2.43
C TYR A 22 -17.39 -3.28 -3.49
N LEU A 23 -18.70 -3.41 -3.41
CA LEU A 23 -19.66 -2.79 -4.32
C LEU A 23 -20.31 -1.56 -3.68
N GLY A 24 -20.86 -0.66 -4.51
CA GLY A 24 -21.59 0.51 -4.05
C GLY A 24 -20.75 1.51 -3.26
N LEU A 25 -19.45 1.58 -3.53
CA LEU A 25 -18.55 2.49 -2.83
C LEU A 25 -18.81 3.95 -3.20
N ALA A 26 -18.39 4.88 -2.33
CA ALA A 26 -18.74 6.31 -2.43
C ALA A 26 -18.35 6.96 -3.78
N TYR A 27 -17.35 6.44 -4.48
CA TYR A 27 -16.93 6.95 -5.78
C TYR A 27 -17.78 6.44 -6.96
N ASP A 28 -18.52 5.33 -6.78
CA ASP A 28 -19.43 4.76 -7.79
C ASP A 28 -20.53 3.92 -7.11
N PRO A 29 -21.53 4.58 -6.48
CA PRO A 29 -22.54 3.90 -5.65
C PRO A 29 -23.40 2.88 -6.39
N GLU A 30 -23.58 3.04 -7.70
CA GLU A 30 -24.40 2.16 -8.54
C GLU A 30 -23.56 1.15 -9.34
N ASN A 31 -22.21 1.19 -9.21
CA ASN A 31 -21.29 0.41 -10.01
C ASN A 31 -21.53 0.55 -11.54
N GLU A 32 -21.80 1.78 -11.96
CA GLU A 32 -22.03 2.07 -13.38
C GLU A 32 -20.74 2.16 -14.18
N TYR A 33 -19.62 2.52 -13.56
CA TYR A 33 -18.34 2.85 -14.20
C TYR A 33 -17.19 1.95 -13.80
N THR A 34 -17.31 1.23 -12.68
CA THR A 34 -16.20 0.50 -12.07
C THR A 34 -16.55 -0.93 -11.74
N VAL A 35 -15.62 -1.83 -11.99
CA VAL A 35 -15.68 -3.21 -11.51
C VAL A 35 -14.45 -3.45 -10.61
N PRO A 36 -14.62 -3.72 -9.31
CA PRO A 36 -13.51 -4.05 -8.42
C PRO A 36 -12.74 -5.26 -8.96
N TYR A 37 -11.41 -5.11 -9.05
CA TYR A 37 -10.54 -6.12 -9.63
C TYR A 37 -9.53 -6.66 -8.62
N PHE A 38 -8.87 -5.79 -7.88
CA PHE A 38 -7.80 -6.16 -6.98
C PHE A 38 -7.84 -5.32 -5.71
N GLY A 39 -7.58 -5.95 -4.57
CA GLY A 39 -7.42 -5.25 -3.29
C GLY A 39 -6.00 -5.42 -2.78
N THR A 40 -5.37 -4.33 -2.34
CA THR A 40 -4.04 -4.36 -1.76
C THR A 40 -3.96 -3.48 -0.52
N ILE A 41 -3.06 -3.84 0.37
CA ILE A 41 -2.63 -3.03 1.52
C ILE A 41 -1.12 -2.94 1.51
N ASN A 42 -0.56 -1.89 2.10
CA ASN A 42 0.87 -1.83 2.37
C ASN A 42 1.18 -2.53 3.69
N VAL A 43 2.30 -3.22 3.73
CA VAL A 43 2.76 -3.95 4.91
C VAL A 43 4.24 -3.68 5.17
N ALA A 44 4.66 -3.75 6.42
CA ALA A 44 6.07 -3.78 6.76
C ALA A 44 6.56 -5.23 6.75
N LEU A 45 7.45 -5.54 5.83
CA LEU A 45 8.10 -6.84 5.67
C LEU A 45 9.50 -6.78 6.26
N ALA A 46 9.80 -7.64 7.21
CA ALA A 46 11.08 -7.68 7.91
C ALA A 46 11.89 -8.93 7.58
N ASN A 47 13.20 -8.78 7.54
CA ASN A 47 14.16 -9.88 7.56
C ASN A 47 14.53 -10.17 9.02
N ARG A 48 14.00 -11.27 9.59
CA ARG A 48 14.16 -11.62 11.00
C ARG A 48 15.60 -11.65 11.48
N PRO A 49 16.55 -12.37 10.83
CA PRO A 49 17.94 -12.37 11.23
C PRO A 49 18.53 -10.95 11.33
N MET A 50 18.24 -10.08 10.38
CA MET A 50 18.75 -8.70 10.40
C MET A 50 18.11 -7.88 11.52
N MET A 51 16.79 -8.05 11.76
CA MET A 51 16.10 -7.38 12.87
C MET A 51 16.66 -7.83 14.23
N ASP A 52 16.97 -9.12 14.37
CA ASP A 52 17.62 -9.68 15.57
C ASP A 52 19.02 -9.09 15.79
N GLU A 53 19.83 -8.94 14.72
CA GLU A 53 21.14 -8.30 14.76
C GLU A 53 21.06 -6.82 15.19
N LEU A 54 20.02 -6.11 14.72
CA LEU A 54 19.76 -4.73 15.12
C LEU A 54 19.17 -4.62 16.53
N GLY A 55 18.70 -5.71 17.12
CA GLY A 55 18.10 -5.78 18.44
C GLY A 55 16.80 -5.00 18.56
N ILE A 56 16.00 -4.92 17.49
CA ILE A 56 14.76 -4.14 17.44
C ILE A 56 13.56 -5.00 17.04
N THR A 57 12.39 -4.54 17.45
CA THR A 57 11.08 -5.06 17.03
C THR A 57 10.26 -3.91 16.49
N VAL A 58 9.54 -4.16 15.40
CA VAL A 58 8.63 -3.20 14.77
C VAL A 58 7.22 -3.75 14.86
N ASN A 59 6.31 -3.01 15.51
CA ASN A 59 4.90 -3.38 15.65
C ASN A 59 3.97 -2.31 15.08
N THR A 60 4.43 -1.08 14.99
CA THR A 60 3.66 0.10 14.56
C THR A 60 4.45 0.93 13.56
N ALA A 61 3.76 1.83 12.87
CA ALA A 61 4.42 2.79 11.99
C ALA A 61 5.35 3.74 12.75
N GLU A 62 5.09 4.03 14.04
CA GLU A 62 5.99 4.84 14.87
C GLU A 62 7.34 4.15 15.08
N ASP A 63 7.37 2.82 15.19
CA ASP A 63 8.62 2.06 15.39
C ASP A 63 9.58 2.16 14.20
N LEU A 64 9.08 2.54 13.01
CA LEU A 64 9.93 2.80 11.83
C LEU A 64 10.87 3.98 12.02
N LEU A 65 10.60 4.84 13.00
CA LEU A 65 11.48 5.96 13.38
C LEU A 65 12.65 5.53 14.28
N ASN A 66 12.76 4.24 14.64
CA ASN A 66 13.86 3.75 15.47
C ASN A 66 15.21 3.99 14.77
N PRO A 67 16.17 4.72 15.40
CA PRO A 67 17.46 5.01 14.78
C PRO A 67 18.30 3.78 14.40
N ALA A 68 18.05 2.62 15.03
CA ALA A 68 18.72 1.38 14.66
C ALA A 68 18.40 0.91 13.21
N LEU A 69 17.35 1.45 12.61
CA LEU A 69 17.02 1.21 11.19
C LEU A 69 17.81 2.09 10.22
N GLU A 70 18.76 2.92 10.67
CA GLU A 70 19.53 3.78 9.78
C GLU A 70 20.09 3.01 8.57
N ASN A 71 19.75 3.45 7.33
CA ASN A 71 20.09 2.80 6.05
C ASN A 71 19.61 1.34 5.89
N ASN A 72 18.61 0.89 6.67
CA ASN A 72 18.06 -0.46 6.65
C ASN A 72 16.57 -0.52 6.31
N LEU A 73 15.97 0.58 5.92
CA LEU A 73 14.57 0.67 5.53
C LEU A 73 14.44 1.05 4.06
N LEU A 74 13.59 0.34 3.31
CA LEU A 74 13.08 0.73 1.99
C LEU A 74 11.61 1.08 2.10
N ILE A 75 11.19 2.11 1.37
CA ILE A 75 9.76 2.41 1.17
C ILE A 75 9.49 2.68 -0.30
N PHE A 76 8.31 2.30 -0.74
CA PHE A 76 7.85 2.53 -2.11
C PHE A 76 7.72 4.03 -2.39
N ASP A 77 8.16 4.46 -3.59
CA ASP A 77 8.08 5.86 -4.02
C ASP A 77 6.65 6.20 -4.49
N ASP A 78 5.74 6.26 -3.52
CA ASP A 78 4.35 6.64 -3.71
C ASP A 78 3.91 7.63 -2.65
N ILE A 79 3.46 8.80 -3.09
CA ILE A 79 3.17 9.92 -2.20
C ILE A 79 1.96 9.64 -1.29
N GLU A 80 0.93 8.98 -1.79
CA GLU A 80 -0.29 8.68 -1.04
C GLU A 80 0.00 7.64 0.06
N SER A 81 0.67 6.54 -0.29
CA SER A 81 1.11 5.51 0.66
C SER A 81 2.01 6.09 1.76
N ASN A 82 2.93 6.97 1.38
CA ASN A 82 3.88 7.54 2.33
C ASN A 82 3.23 8.56 3.28
N ILE A 83 2.28 9.36 2.81
CA ILE A 83 1.49 10.25 3.68
C ILE A 83 0.61 9.42 4.61
N THR A 84 -0.05 8.39 4.11
CA THR A 84 -0.85 7.44 4.90
C THR A 84 -0.02 6.82 6.03
N LEU A 85 1.16 6.29 5.71
CA LEU A 85 2.10 5.74 6.69
C LEU A 85 2.49 6.78 7.76
N ALA A 86 2.78 8.00 7.33
CA ALA A 86 3.20 9.08 8.22
C ALA A 86 2.09 9.52 9.18
N LEU A 87 0.84 9.60 8.69
CA LEU A 87 -0.32 9.91 9.52
C LEU A 87 -0.54 8.82 10.57
N GLN A 88 -0.49 7.55 10.17
CA GLN A 88 -0.60 6.42 11.08
C GLN A 88 0.51 6.41 12.15
N GLY A 89 1.76 6.62 11.73
CA GLY A 89 2.89 6.70 12.64
C GLY A 89 2.86 7.90 13.59
N SER A 90 2.02 8.88 13.27
CA SER A 90 1.74 10.06 14.11
C SER A 90 0.45 9.91 14.94
N GLY A 91 -0.23 8.75 14.87
CA GLY A 91 -1.48 8.50 15.59
C GLY A 91 -2.69 9.27 15.02
N ILE A 92 -2.63 9.67 13.75
CA ILE A 92 -3.71 10.40 13.05
C ILE A 92 -4.41 9.44 12.10
N ASP A 93 -5.74 9.56 12.00
CA ASP A 93 -6.54 8.82 11.04
C ASP A 93 -6.09 9.14 9.60
N PRO A 94 -5.63 8.14 8.82
CA PRO A 94 -5.11 8.37 7.46
C PRO A 94 -6.16 8.87 6.47
N VAL A 95 -7.46 8.74 6.75
CA VAL A 95 -8.54 9.27 5.91
C VAL A 95 -8.97 10.69 6.30
N THR A 96 -8.20 11.35 7.16
CA THR A 96 -8.49 12.72 7.60
C THR A 96 -8.51 13.71 6.42
N THR A 97 -9.39 14.71 6.50
CA THR A 97 -9.43 15.85 5.58
C THR A 97 -8.81 17.11 6.17
N ASP A 98 -8.24 17.03 7.38
CA ASP A 98 -7.58 18.14 8.04
C ASP A 98 -6.21 18.41 7.40
N LEU A 99 -6.08 19.57 6.74
CA LEU A 99 -4.83 19.97 6.11
C LEU A 99 -3.67 20.17 7.10
N ALA A 100 -3.96 20.49 8.37
CA ALA A 100 -2.93 20.61 9.40
C ALA A 100 -2.24 19.24 9.69
N ALA A 101 -2.92 18.15 9.43
CA ALA A 101 -2.35 16.80 9.54
C ALA A 101 -1.19 16.58 8.56
N LEU A 102 -1.17 17.27 7.41
CA LEU A 102 -0.08 17.16 6.43
C LEU A 102 1.25 17.72 6.95
N ASP A 103 1.22 18.73 7.81
CA ASP A 103 2.44 19.25 8.45
C ASP A 103 3.02 18.20 9.41
N THR A 104 2.17 17.50 10.16
CA THR A 104 2.59 16.39 11.02
C THR A 104 3.15 15.21 10.21
N ALA A 105 2.48 14.84 9.11
CA ALA A 105 2.98 13.80 8.20
C ALA A 105 4.36 14.16 7.62
N LYS A 106 4.54 15.41 7.21
CA LYS A 106 5.83 15.92 6.74
C LYS A 106 6.93 15.79 7.78
N GLU A 107 6.66 16.16 9.04
CA GLU A 107 7.64 16.02 10.12
C GLU A 107 8.01 14.55 10.36
N TYR A 108 7.03 13.64 10.32
CA TYR A 108 7.28 12.21 10.42
C TYR A 108 8.18 11.73 9.27
N LEU A 109 7.87 12.07 8.01
CA LEU A 109 8.65 11.66 6.83
C LEU A 109 10.08 12.23 6.85
N LEU A 110 10.27 13.45 7.34
CA LEU A 110 11.61 14.03 7.50
C LEU A 110 12.43 13.24 8.53
N LYS A 111 11.83 12.77 9.61
CA LYS A 111 12.50 11.89 10.59
C LYS A 111 12.77 10.51 9.99
N LEU A 112 11.77 9.92 9.32
CA LEU A 112 11.88 8.60 8.68
C LEU A 112 13.02 8.56 7.66
N ASN A 113 13.26 9.67 6.97
CA ASN A 113 14.28 9.77 5.92
C ASN A 113 15.70 9.43 6.40
N THR A 114 16.00 9.55 7.69
CA THR A 114 17.28 9.13 8.25
C THR A 114 17.48 7.62 8.27
N ASN A 115 16.40 6.86 8.29
CA ASN A 115 16.39 5.40 8.31
C ASN A 115 16.33 4.80 6.89
N LEU A 116 15.97 5.61 5.90
CA LEU A 116 15.83 5.13 4.53
C LEU A 116 17.19 4.86 3.89
N LYS A 117 17.31 3.67 3.29
CA LYS A 117 18.35 3.40 2.30
C LYS A 117 18.03 4.09 0.99
N SER A 118 16.78 4.02 0.56
CA SER A 118 16.25 4.76 -0.60
C SER A 118 14.73 4.72 -0.63
N TYR A 119 14.14 5.63 -1.43
CA TYR A 119 12.85 5.40 -2.06
C TYR A 119 13.08 4.53 -3.29
N SER A 120 12.25 3.55 -3.54
CA SER A 120 12.48 2.60 -4.63
C SER A 120 11.21 2.24 -5.40
N GLN A 121 11.39 1.60 -6.55
CA GLN A 121 10.29 1.01 -7.29
C GLN A 121 9.95 -0.36 -6.71
N ILE A 122 8.70 -0.78 -6.78
CA ILE A 122 8.15 -2.00 -6.13
C ILE A 122 9.01 -3.25 -6.39
N ALA A 123 9.43 -3.47 -7.64
CA ALA A 123 10.24 -4.64 -7.99
C ALA A 123 11.61 -4.66 -7.31
N ASP A 124 12.23 -3.48 -7.16
CA ASP A 124 13.56 -3.35 -6.55
C ASP A 124 13.48 -3.58 -5.04
N GLU A 125 12.41 -3.13 -4.38
CA GLU A 125 12.18 -3.39 -2.95
C GLU A 125 12.06 -4.87 -2.65
N ARG A 126 11.21 -5.57 -3.39
CA ARG A 126 11.02 -7.01 -3.23
C ARG A 126 12.33 -7.77 -3.41
N ILE A 127 13.11 -7.42 -4.43
CA ILE A 127 14.41 -8.04 -4.68
C ILE A 127 15.38 -7.77 -3.53
N SER A 128 15.50 -6.52 -3.10
CA SER A 128 16.45 -6.11 -2.06
C SER A 128 16.16 -6.77 -0.71
N ILE A 129 14.89 -6.79 -0.27
CA ILE A 129 14.52 -7.44 1.00
C ILE A 129 14.69 -8.96 0.92
N THR A 130 14.34 -9.58 -0.22
CA THR A 130 14.50 -11.01 -0.42
C THR A 130 15.97 -11.44 -0.35
N ARG A 131 16.89 -10.58 -0.81
CA ARG A 131 18.34 -10.82 -0.77
C ARG A 131 19.00 -10.45 0.56
N GLY A 132 18.26 -9.89 1.51
CA GLY A 132 18.82 -9.43 2.77
C GLY A 132 19.70 -8.19 2.63
N GLU A 133 19.43 -7.32 1.68
CA GLU A 133 20.15 -6.05 1.51
C GLU A 133 19.66 -4.95 2.46
N VAL A 134 18.49 -5.15 3.07
CA VAL A 134 17.87 -4.29 4.08
C VAL A 134 17.14 -5.12 5.11
N ALA A 135 16.98 -4.58 6.31
CA ALA A 135 16.29 -5.25 7.40
C ALA A 135 14.77 -5.13 7.29
N LEU A 136 14.25 -4.07 6.65
CA LEU A 136 12.83 -3.77 6.57
C LEU A 136 12.47 -3.13 5.23
N ALA A 137 11.29 -3.50 4.71
CA ALA A 137 10.70 -2.86 3.54
C ALA A 137 9.20 -2.60 3.78
N TYR A 138 8.71 -1.41 3.42
CA TYR A 138 7.29 -1.08 3.43
C TYR A 138 6.76 -1.18 2.00
N ILE A 139 6.09 -2.30 1.70
CA ILE A 139 5.73 -2.72 0.34
C ILE A 139 4.29 -3.21 0.26
N TYR A 140 3.78 -3.41 -0.95
CA TYR A 140 2.46 -4.00 -1.16
C TYR A 140 2.38 -5.45 -0.68
N SER A 141 1.23 -5.82 -0.12
CA SER A 141 0.98 -7.16 0.42
C SER A 141 1.20 -8.29 -0.58
N GLY A 142 0.89 -8.06 -1.87
CA GLY A 142 1.13 -9.04 -2.93
C GLY A 142 2.62 -9.33 -3.13
N ASP A 143 3.47 -8.30 -3.11
CA ASP A 143 4.92 -8.42 -3.22
C ASP A 143 5.54 -9.02 -1.96
N ALA A 144 5.01 -8.68 -0.78
CA ALA A 144 5.42 -9.30 0.47
C ALA A 144 5.17 -10.82 0.47
N ILE A 145 4.01 -11.27 -0.01
CA ILE A 145 3.69 -12.70 -0.14
C ILE A 145 4.68 -13.41 -1.09
N GLN A 146 5.02 -12.78 -2.21
CA GLN A 146 6.00 -13.34 -3.15
C GLN A 146 7.39 -13.42 -2.52
N ALA A 147 7.86 -12.35 -1.86
CA ALA A 147 9.14 -12.32 -1.17
C ALA A 147 9.24 -13.42 -0.09
N MET A 148 8.19 -13.59 0.73
CA MET A 148 8.15 -14.63 1.76
C MET A 148 8.17 -16.07 1.19
N ARG A 149 7.68 -16.28 -0.03
CA ARG A 149 7.80 -17.57 -0.73
C ARG A 149 9.23 -17.85 -1.19
N GLU A 150 9.98 -16.81 -1.50
CA GLU A 150 11.37 -16.90 -1.97
C GLU A 150 12.37 -16.94 -0.81
N ASN A 151 12.05 -16.32 0.34
CA ASN A 151 12.90 -16.27 1.52
C ASN A 151 12.07 -16.46 2.80
N SER A 152 12.25 -17.60 3.46
CA SER A 152 11.53 -17.97 4.69
C SER A 152 11.91 -17.17 5.94
N ASP A 153 12.97 -16.36 5.86
CA ASP A 153 13.39 -15.47 6.95
C ASP A 153 12.58 -14.18 6.99
N LEU A 154 11.75 -13.97 5.97
CA LEU A 154 10.89 -12.78 5.90
C LEU A 154 9.56 -13.00 6.59
N GLU A 155 9.09 -11.97 7.29
CA GLU A 155 7.76 -11.94 7.91
C GLU A 155 7.14 -10.56 7.90
N VAL A 156 5.81 -10.50 7.88
CA VAL A 156 5.07 -9.25 8.08
C VAL A 156 5.03 -8.93 9.57
N VAL A 157 5.59 -7.78 9.96
CA VAL A 157 5.79 -7.42 11.38
C VAL A 157 4.80 -6.42 11.93
N MET A 158 4.26 -5.53 11.12
CA MET A 158 3.27 -4.57 11.61
C MET A 158 1.88 -5.21 11.59
N LYS A 159 1.26 -5.30 12.76
CA LYS A 159 -0.15 -5.69 12.89
C LYS A 159 -0.99 -4.44 12.70
N GLN A 160 -1.61 -4.31 11.54
CA GLN A 160 -2.39 -3.13 11.24
C GLN A 160 -3.86 -3.46 11.10
N GLU A 161 -4.62 -3.11 12.13
CA GLU A 161 -6.08 -3.20 12.12
C GLU A 161 -6.73 -2.09 11.28
N GLN A 162 -5.95 -1.12 10.76
CA GLN A 162 -6.48 0.10 10.16
C GLN A 162 -5.79 0.56 8.86
N PHE A 163 -5.06 -0.29 8.15
CA PHE A 163 -4.58 0.13 6.84
C PHE A 163 -5.74 0.29 5.86
N PRO A 164 -5.83 1.44 5.20
CA PRO A 164 -6.80 1.58 4.14
C PRO A 164 -6.52 0.53 3.06
N LEU A 165 -7.57 -0.23 2.75
CA LEU A 165 -7.56 -1.13 1.62
C LEU A 165 -7.68 -0.27 0.35
N THR A 166 -6.69 -0.34 -0.52
CA THR A 166 -6.76 0.21 -1.86
C THR A 166 -7.46 -0.79 -2.78
N ILE A 167 -8.46 -0.34 -3.53
CA ILE A 167 -9.20 -1.18 -4.47
C ILE A 167 -8.94 -0.68 -5.88
N ASP A 168 -8.26 -1.49 -6.66
CA ASP A 168 -8.09 -1.26 -8.09
C ASP A 168 -9.36 -1.65 -8.83
N ASN A 169 -9.76 -0.82 -9.77
CA ASN A 169 -10.99 -1.03 -10.54
C ASN A 169 -10.69 -1.10 -12.03
N LEU A 170 -11.38 -2.00 -12.71
CA LEU A 170 -11.48 -1.99 -14.17
C LEU A 170 -12.51 -0.95 -14.59
N VAL A 171 -12.16 -0.17 -15.60
CA VAL A 171 -12.98 0.93 -16.12
C VAL A 171 -12.90 0.98 -17.65
N ILE A 172 -13.90 1.59 -18.28
CA ILE A 172 -13.90 1.88 -19.71
C ILE A 172 -13.65 3.38 -19.90
N LEU A 173 -12.62 3.74 -20.66
CA LEU A 173 -12.32 5.14 -20.93
C LEU A 173 -13.31 5.70 -21.96
N LYS A 174 -13.81 6.90 -21.70
CA LYS A 174 -14.72 7.62 -22.61
C LYS A 174 -14.08 7.83 -23.97
N GLY A 175 -14.87 7.54 -25.00
CA GLY A 175 -14.42 7.66 -26.39
C GLY A 175 -13.59 6.50 -26.92
N THR A 176 -13.46 5.41 -26.16
CA THR A 176 -12.87 4.16 -26.68
C THR A 176 -13.62 3.67 -27.91
N LYS A 177 -12.90 3.14 -28.90
CA LYS A 177 -13.47 2.47 -30.09
C LYS A 177 -13.69 0.98 -29.84
N HIS A 178 -13.30 0.47 -28.66
CA HIS A 178 -13.24 -0.95 -28.32
C HIS A 178 -14.07 -1.28 -27.08
N LYS A 179 -15.21 -0.58 -26.89
CA LYS A 179 -16.07 -0.74 -25.71
C LYS A 179 -16.57 -2.18 -25.51
N LYS A 180 -16.78 -2.91 -26.63
CA LYS A 180 -17.28 -4.30 -26.58
C LYS A 180 -16.22 -5.32 -26.21
N GLU A 181 -14.96 -5.00 -26.50
CA GLU A 181 -13.81 -5.84 -26.19
C GLU A 181 -13.27 -5.60 -24.78
N ALA A 182 -13.58 -4.44 -24.19
CA ALA A 182 -13.22 -4.07 -22.83
C ALA A 182 -14.14 -4.71 -21.82
#